data_35477d67f61562cb483e67c5fa67f403
#
_entry.id   35477d67f61562cb483e67c5fa67f403
#
_cell.length_a   1.000
_cell.length_b   1.000
_cell.length_c   1.000
_cell.angle_alpha   90.00
_cell.angle_beta   90.00
_cell.angle_gamma   90.00
#
_symmetry.space_group_name_H-M   'P 1'
#
loop_
_entity.id
_entity.type
_entity.pdbx_description
1 polymer ?
#
loop_
_entity_poly.entity_id
_entity_poly.type
_entity_poly.pdbx_seq_one_letter_code
_entity_poly.pdbx_strand_id
1 'polypeptide(L)'
;LDYDESKSLVSNPYVQKSDWGWQIDPVGLRYSLNWFWDHYQLPLFIVENGFGAIDVQESDGTVNDQYRIDYLSAHIREMKKAVVEDGVDLMGYTPWGCIDLVSAGTGEMKKRYGFIFVDKDNEGNGTLNRSKKKSFDWYKQVIASNGEQL
;
A
#
# COMPACT_ATOMS: atom_id res chain seq x y z
N LEU A 1 3.83 -16.83 20.36
CA LEU A 1 4.15 -16.51 18.95
C LEU A 1 4.68 -17.79 18.32
N ASP A 2 3.87 -18.45 17.51
CA ASP A 2 4.33 -19.62 16.77
C ASP A 2 5.25 -19.16 15.64
N TYR A 3 6.54 -19.33 15.82
CA TYR A 3 7.53 -19.10 14.79
C TYR A 3 7.50 -20.27 13.82
N ASP A 4 7.06 -20.03 12.61
CA ASP A 4 7.12 -21.01 11.53
C ASP A 4 8.37 -20.71 10.69
N GLU A 5 9.38 -21.54 10.83
CA GLU A 5 10.65 -21.40 10.09
C GLU A 5 10.48 -21.46 8.56
N SER A 6 9.37 -22.02 8.07
CA SER A 6 9.01 -22.02 6.65
C SER A 6 8.47 -20.67 6.15
N LYS A 7 8.13 -19.75 7.08
CA LYS A 7 7.62 -18.43 6.77
C LYS A 7 8.59 -17.37 7.28
N SER A 8 9.07 -16.55 6.39
CA SER A 8 9.99 -15.45 6.71
C SER A 8 9.38 -14.36 7.61
N LEU A 9 8.08 -14.42 7.93
CA LEU A 9 7.36 -13.42 8.70
C LEU A 9 6.48 -14.07 9.79
N VAL A 10 6.66 -13.62 11.03
CA VAL A 10 5.78 -13.97 12.13
C VAL A 10 4.50 -13.14 12.06
N SER A 11 3.37 -13.83 12.06
CA SER A 11 2.06 -13.18 12.00
C SER A 11 1.61 -12.67 13.37
N ASN A 12 1.26 -11.38 13.47
CA ASN A 12 0.61 -10.82 14.64
C ASN A 12 -0.90 -11.13 14.61
N PRO A 13 -1.44 -11.88 15.60
CA PRO A 13 -2.85 -12.25 15.62
C PRO A 13 -3.81 -11.08 15.89
N TYR A 14 -3.29 -9.94 16.38
CA TYR A 14 -4.09 -8.78 16.76
C TYR A 14 -4.16 -7.71 15.65
N VAL A 15 -3.46 -7.93 14.54
CA VAL A 15 -3.43 -6.99 13.41
C VAL A 15 -4.20 -7.57 12.23
N GLN A 16 -5.05 -6.76 11.62
CA GLN A 16 -5.79 -7.13 10.41
C GLN A 16 -4.83 -7.47 9.27
N LYS A 17 -5.25 -8.38 8.39
CA LYS A 17 -4.44 -8.85 7.26
C LYS A 17 -5.20 -8.72 5.95
N SER A 18 -4.43 -8.57 4.87
CA SER A 18 -4.92 -8.72 3.51
C SER A 18 -5.23 -10.18 3.17
N ASP A 19 -5.86 -10.42 2.01
CA ASP A 19 -6.13 -11.77 1.50
C ASP A 19 -4.88 -12.63 1.33
N TRP A 20 -3.70 -12.01 1.20
CA TRP A 20 -2.40 -12.68 1.14
C TRP A 20 -1.67 -12.73 2.49
N GLY A 21 -2.34 -12.46 3.59
CA GLY A 21 -1.80 -12.54 4.94
C GLY A 21 -0.87 -11.39 5.34
N TRP A 22 -0.76 -10.34 4.53
CA TRP A 22 0.05 -9.17 4.86
C TRP A 22 -0.65 -8.29 5.88
N GLN A 23 0.07 -7.90 6.92
CA GLN A 23 -0.46 -7.12 8.03
C GLN A 23 -0.76 -5.68 7.59
N ILE A 24 -1.90 -5.17 8.06
CA ILE A 24 -2.31 -3.78 7.87
C ILE A 24 -1.97 -3.06 9.18
N ASP A 25 -0.74 -2.55 9.28
CA ASP A 25 -0.21 -1.99 10.52
C ASP A 25 0.35 -0.57 10.33
N PRO A 26 -0.51 0.44 10.25
CA PRO A 26 -0.07 1.84 10.13
C PRO A 26 0.76 2.32 11.34
N VAL A 27 0.44 1.85 12.54
CA VAL A 27 1.20 2.19 13.76
C VAL A 27 2.59 1.56 13.71
N GLY A 28 2.70 0.34 13.19
CA GLY A 28 3.98 -0.32 12.96
C GLY A 28 4.87 0.45 11.99
N LEU A 29 4.29 1.12 10.98
CA LEU A 29 5.05 2.02 10.10
C LEU A 29 5.62 3.21 10.89
N ARG A 30 4.81 3.89 11.71
CA ARG A 30 5.29 4.99 12.57
C ARG A 30 6.38 4.52 13.52
N TYR A 31 6.20 3.36 14.15
CA TYR A 31 7.21 2.76 15.02
C TYR A 31 8.53 2.50 14.27
N SER A 32 8.46 1.92 13.08
CA SER A 32 9.65 1.63 12.27
C SER A 32 10.39 2.89 11.87
N LEU A 33 9.68 3.95 11.49
CA LEU A 33 10.27 5.25 11.16
C LEU A 33 11.02 5.84 12.35
N ASN A 34 10.40 5.82 13.55
CA ASN A 34 11.06 6.25 14.78
C ASN A 34 12.29 5.40 15.09
N TRP A 35 12.17 4.09 14.96
CA TRP A 35 13.27 3.18 15.23
C TRP A 35 14.49 3.46 14.34
N PHE A 36 14.29 3.64 13.03
CA PHE A 36 15.36 3.97 12.10
C PHE A 36 15.94 5.35 12.36
N TRP A 37 15.09 6.33 12.65
CA TRP A 37 15.52 7.68 12.98
C TRP A 37 16.38 7.71 14.23
N ASP A 38 15.96 7.06 15.30
CA ASP A 38 16.71 7.00 16.56
C ASP A 38 18.09 6.33 16.41
N HIS A 39 18.17 5.31 15.55
CA HIS A 39 19.42 4.57 15.37
C HIS A 39 20.42 5.24 14.44
N TYR A 40 19.95 5.86 13.38
CA TYR A 40 20.82 6.31 12.31
C TYR A 40 20.95 7.83 12.20
N GLN A 41 19.95 8.59 12.67
CA GLN A 41 19.90 10.05 12.58
C GLN A 41 20.16 10.57 11.15
N LEU A 42 19.65 9.86 10.16
CA LEU A 42 19.75 10.18 8.74
C LEU A 42 18.35 10.34 8.14
N PRO A 43 18.18 11.24 7.15
CA PRO A 43 16.91 11.38 6.46
C PRO A 43 16.41 10.05 5.89
N LEU A 44 15.12 9.77 6.07
CA LEU A 44 14.48 8.54 5.65
C LEU A 44 13.65 8.75 4.39
N PHE A 45 13.49 7.70 3.60
CA PHE A 45 12.59 7.67 2.46
C PHE A 45 11.87 6.32 2.40
N ILE A 46 10.55 6.33 2.33
CA ILE A 46 9.76 5.12 2.12
C ILE A 46 9.69 4.87 0.61
N VAL A 47 10.47 3.92 0.12
CA VAL A 47 10.57 3.60 -1.31
C VAL A 47 9.46 2.70 -1.80
N GLU A 48 8.83 1.93 -0.91
CA GLU A 48 7.72 1.04 -1.21
C GLU A 48 6.78 0.91 -0.01
N ASN A 49 5.50 1.12 -0.23
CA ASN A 49 4.41 0.74 0.68
C ASN A 49 3.14 0.55 -0.15
N GLY A 50 2.41 -0.51 0.05
CA GLY A 50 1.23 -0.77 -0.77
C GLY A 50 0.38 -1.93 -0.28
N PHE A 51 -0.75 -2.09 -0.92
CA PHE A 51 -1.76 -3.06 -0.57
C PHE A 51 -2.17 -3.88 -1.79
N GLY A 52 -1.90 -5.19 -1.75
CA GLY A 52 -2.34 -6.13 -2.76
C GLY A 52 -3.72 -6.66 -2.41
N ALA A 53 -4.69 -6.52 -3.33
CA ALA A 53 -6.06 -6.97 -3.15
C ALA A 53 -6.67 -7.48 -4.44
N ILE A 54 -7.82 -8.17 -4.34
CA ILE A 54 -8.63 -8.55 -5.50
C ILE A 54 -9.55 -7.38 -5.82
N ASP A 55 -9.35 -6.77 -6.99
CA ASP A 55 -10.26 -5.73 -7.49
C ASP A 55 -11.42 -6.38 -8.28
N VAL A 56 -12.59 -5.82 -8.12
CA VAL A 56 -13.76 -6.15 -8.93
C VAL A 56 -14.07 -4.98 -9.85
N GLN A 57 -14.08 -5.23 -11.15
CA GLN A 57 -14.53 -4.25 -12.11
C GLN A 57 -16.05 -4.36 -12.27
N GLU A 58 -16.75 -3.26 -12.05
CA GLU A 58 -18.19 -3.16 -12.19
C GLU A 58 -18.60 -3.18 -13.67
N SER A 59 -19.90 -3.37 -13.94
CA SER A 59 -20.43 -3.45 -15.30
C SER A 59 -20.24 -2.17 -16.13
N ASP A 60 -20.06 -1.02 -15.48
CA ASP A 60 -19.75 0.27 -16.10
C ASP A 60 -18.24 0.50 -16.31
N GLY A 61 -17.40 -0.48 -15.95
CA GLY A 61 -15.96 -0.43 -16.07
C GLY A 61 -15.25 0.25 -14.89
N THR A 62 -15.98 0.69 -13.88
CA THR A 62 -15.37 1.30 -12.66
C THR A 62 -14.80 0.25 -11.72
N VAL A 63 -13.83 0.64 -10.89
CA VAL A 63 -13.29 -0.18 -9.81
C VAL A 63 -13.35 0.63 -8.52
N ASN A 64 -14.20 0.18 -7.58
CA ASN A 64 -14.36 0.80 -6.28
C ASN A 64 -13.40 0.18 -5.26
N ASP A 65 -12.16 0.63 -5.26
CA ASP A 65 -11.10 0.14 -4.39
C ASP A 65 -10.96 0.98 -3.09
N GLN A 66 -12.08 1.19 -2.38
CA GLN A 66 -12.12 1.97 -1.12
C GLN A 66 -11.13 1.42 -0.08
N TYR A 67 -10.99 0.10 0.03
CA TYR A 67 -10.04 -0.56 0.93
C TYR A 67 -8.57 -0.11 0.68
N ARG A 68 -8.20 0.25 -0.56
CA ARG A 68 -6.88 0.79 -0.89
C ARG A 68 -6.73 2.20 -0.37
N ILE A 69 -7.76 3.02 -0.52
CA ILE A 69 -7.83 4.37 0.04
C ILE A 69 -7.69 4.30 1.56
N ASP A 70 -8.44 3.43 2.22
CA ASP A 70 -8.42 3.27 3.67
C ASP A 70 -7.04 2.84 4.18
N TYR A 71 -6.41 1.87 3.50
CA TYR A 71 -5.05 1.42 3.82
C TYR A 71 -4.04 2.57 3.71
N LEU A 72 -3.98 3.23 2.56
CA LEU A 72 -3.00 4.30 2.31
C LEU A 72 -3.25 5.51 3.21
N SER A 73 -4.51 5.90 3.40
CA SER A 73 -4.89 7.00 4.28
C SER A 73 -4.45 6.76 5.73
N ALA A 74 -4.65 5.54 6.25
CA ALA A 74 -4.22 5.17 7.59
C ALA A 74 -2.69 5.23 7.74
N HIS A 75 -1.94 4.70 6.78
CA HIS A 75 -0.47 4.72 6.80
C HIS A 75 0.08 6.14 6.67
N ILE A 76 -0.49 6.97 5.77
CA ILE A 76 -0.06 8.36 5.60
C ILE A 76 -0.34 9.19 6.86
N ARG A 77 -1.46 8.95 7.58
CA ARG A 77 -1.72 9.61 8.86
C ARG A 77 -0.65 9.30 9.91
N GLU A 78 -0.27 8.05 10.05
CA GLU A 78 0.76 7.65 11.01
C GLU A 78 2.15 8.12 10.59
N MET A 79 2.46 8.10 9.29
CA MET A 79 3.67 8.71 8.73
C MET A 79 3.74 10.22 9.04
N LYS A 80 2.62 10.95 8.88
CA LYS A 80 2.53 12.37 9.20
C LYS A 80 2.79 12.62 10.70
N LYS A 81 2.27 11.76 11.60
CA LYS A 81 2.58 11.86 13.03
C LYS A 81 4.06 11.64 13.31
N ALA A 82 4.70 10.66 12.66
CA ALA A 82 6.15 10.45 12.80
C ALA A 82 6.93 11.73 12.50
N VAL A 83 6.54 12.48 11.47
CA VAL A 83 7.19 13.75 11.11
C VAL A 83 6.84 14.87 12.09
N VAL A 84 5.54 15.09 12.35
CA VAL A 84 5.06 16.30 13.04
C VAL A 84 5.17 16.18 14.57
N GLU A 85 4.90 14.99 15.11
CA GLU A 85 4.87 14.77 16.55
C GLU A 85 6.20 14.19 17.07
N ASP A 86 6.83 13.28 16.28
CA ASP A 86 8.01 12.54 16.72
C ASP A 86 9.33 13.16 16.18
N GLY A 87 9.27 14.09 15.23
CA GLY A 87 10.44 14.79 14.70
C GLY A 87 11.31 13.98 13.73
N VAL A 88 10.74 12.91 13.14
CA VAL A 88 11.44 12.10 12.13
C VAL A 88 11.67 12.91 10.84
N ASP A 89 12.90 12.95 10.34
CA ASP A 89 13.23 13.55 9.05
C ASP A 89 12.90 12.59 7.92
N LEU A 90 11.65 12.66 7.43
CA LEU A 90 11.15 11.86 6.32
C LEU A 90 11.05 12.69 5.05
N MET A 91 11.90 12.41 4.07
CA MET A 91 11.99 13.14 2.79
C MET A 91 10.86 12.84 1.83
N GLY A 92 10.29 11.61 1.88
CA GLY A 92 9.29 11.22 0.90
C GLY A 92 8.73 9.82 1.07
N TYR A 93 7.72 9.55 0.25
CA TYR A 93 6.95 8.33 0.24
C TYR A 93 6.55 7.95 -1.19
N THR A 94 6.77 6.70 -1.55
CA THR A 94 6.27 6.14 -2.81
C THR A 94 5.46 4.88 -2.55
N PRO A 95 4.22 4.81 -3.05
CA PRO A 95 3.43 3.59 -2.97
C PRO A 95 3.95 2.53 -3.95
N TRP A 96 3.75 1.26 -3.60
CA TRP A 96 4.04 0.15 -4.48
C TRP A 96 3.00 0.04 -5.60
N GLY A 97 3.46 0.18 -6.86
CA GLY A 97 2.65 -0.01 -8.05
C GLY A 97 1.69 1.16 -8.35
N CYS A 98 2.00 2.00 -9.34
CA CYS A 98 1.06 3.00 -9.84
C CYS A 98 0.01 2.38 -10.78
N ILE A 99 0.39 1.31 -11.48
CA ILE A 99 -0.44 0.53 -12.42
C ILE A 99 -0.45 -0.91 -11.93
N ASP A 100 -1.54 -1.64 -12.14
CA ASP A 100 -1.57 -3.07 -11.85
C ASP A 100 -0.47 -3.82 -12.59
N LEU A 101 0.19 -4.71 -11.87
CA LEU A 101 1.32 -5.49 -12.34
C LEU A 101 1.23 -6.94 -11.84
N VAL A 102 1.98 -7.82 -12.47
CA VAL A 102 2.13 -9.19 -11.96
C VAL A 102 2.90 -9.14 -10.64
N SER A 103 2.32 -9.71 -9.60
CA SER A 103 2.96 -9.77 -8.29
C SER A 103 4.29 -10.51 -8.35
N ALA A 104 5.38 -9.85 -7.94
CA ALA A 104 6.71 -10.46 -7.93
C ALA A 104 6.80 -11.67 -6.96
N GLY A 105 6.08 -11.59 -5.84
CA GLY A 105 6.11 -12.65 -4.83
C GLY A 105 5.23 -13.86 -5.14
N THR A 106 4.14 -13.70 -5.90
CA THR A 106 3.16 -14.79 -6.14
C THR A 106 2.99 -15.16 -7.61
N GLY A 107 3.51 -14.34 -8.55
CA GLY A 107 3.32 -14.56 -9.99
C GLY A 107 1.88 -14.30 -10.48
N GLU A 108 1.05 -13.63 -9.66
CA GLU A 108 -0.37 -13.47 -9.93
C GLU A 108 -0.71 -12.05 -10.39
N MET A 109 -1.50 -11.94 -11.44
CA MET A 109 -2.07 -10.66 -11.88
C MET A 109 -3.30 -10.26 -11.05
N LYS A 110 -4.05 -11.20 -10.51
CA LYS A 110 -5.23 -10.93 -9.67
C LYS A 110 -4.90 -10.19 -8.37
N LYS A 111 -3.64 -10.26 -7.90
CA LYS A 111 -3.14 -9.48 -6.76
C LYS A 111 -2.83 -8.07 -7.20
N ARG A 112 -3.83 -7.21 -7.14
CA ARG A 112 -3.81 -5.85 -7.67
C ARG A 112 -3.22 -4.86 -6.68
N TYR A 113 -2.30 -4.00 -7.16
CA TYR A 113 -1.63 -2.99 -6.34
C TYR A 113 -1.90 -1.56 -6.80
N GLY A 114 -2.16 -1.37 -8.09
CA GLY A 114 -2.15 -0.07 -8.73
C GLY A 114 -3.38 0.80 -8.46
N PHE A 115 -3.24 2.07 -8.79
CA PHE A 115 -4.33 3.03 -8.92
C PHE A 115 -5.00 2.96 -10.30
N ILE A 116 -4.36 2.27 -11.23
CA ILE A 116 -4.84 2.04 -12.59
C ILE A 116 -5.05 0.54 -12.76
N PHE A 117 -6.28 0.17 -13.06
CA PHE A 117 -6.64 -1.20 -13.40
C PHE A 117 -6.11 -1.56 -14.79
N VAL A 118 -5.60 -2.79 -14.93
CA VAL A 118 -5.20 -3.38 -16.21
C VAL A 118 -6.06 -4.59 -16.46
N ASP A 119 -6.78 -4.61 -17.59
CA ASP A 119 -7.60 -5.73 -18.01
C ASP A 119 -6.72 -6.91 -18.45
N LYS A 120 -6.32 -7.70 -17.46
CA LYS A 120 -5.55 -8.94 -17.60
C LYS A 120 -5.80 -9.85 -16.42
N ASP A 121 -5.99 -11.16 -16.70
CA ASP A 121 -6.10 -12.20 -15.67
C ASP A 121 -4.76 -12.95 -15.45
N ASN A 122 -4.78 -13.98 -14.59
CA ASN A 122 -3.61 -14.81 -14.30
C ASN A 122 -3.22 -15.71 -15.50
N GLU A 123 -4.16 -16.07 -16.34
CA GLU A 123 -4.00 -16.94 -17.51
C GLU A 123 -3.48 -16.16 -18.73
N GLY A 124 -3.43 -14.83 -18.62
CA GLY A 124 -2.95 -13.94 -19.68
C GLY A 124 -4.05 -13.44 -20.60
N ASN A 125 -5.33 -13.73 -20.32
CA ASN A 125 -6.46 -13.18 -21.05
C ASN A 125 -6.69 -11.72 -20.66
N GLY A 126 -7.42 -10.99 -21.53
CA GLY A 126 -7.76 -9.59 -21.37
C GLY A 126 -7.23 -8.74 -22.51
N THR A 127 -7.66 -7.50 -22.55
CA THR A 127 -7.35 -6.55 -23.63
C THR A 127 -6.12 -5.70 -23.35
N LEU A 128 -5.59 -5.73 -22.12
CA LEU A 128 -4.58 -4.81 -21.58
C LEU A 128 -5.04 -3.35 -21.50
N ASN A 129 -6.33 -3.09 -21.69
CA ASN A 129 -6.89 -1.76 -21.49
C ASN A 129 -6.68 -1.30 -20.05
N ARG A 130 -6.50 -0.01 -19.90
CA ARG A 130 -6.23 0.63 -18.60
C ARG A 130 -7.36 1.57 -18.24
N SER A 131 -7.84 1.47 -17.00
CA SER A 131 -8.85 2.37 -16.44
C SER A 131 -8.43 2.86 -15.06
N LYS A 132 -8.83 4.08 -14.72
CA LYS A 132 -8.60 4.61 -13.38
C LYS A 132 -9.48 3.89 -12.38
N LYS A 133 -8.92 3.58 -11.21
CA LYS A 133 -9.70 3.14 -10.05
C LYS A 133 -10.14 4.36 -9.22
N LYS A 134 -11.03 4.17 -8.26
CA LYS A 134 -11.47 5.23 -7.34
C LYS A 134 -10.29 5.87 -6.61
N SER A 135 -9.32 5.08 -6.20
CA SER A 135 -8.12 5.53 -5.51
C SER A 135 -7.24 6.46 -6.35
N PHE A 136 -7.34 6.46 -7.68
CA PHE A 136 -6.52 7.31 -8.55
C PHE A 136 -6.77 8.79 -8.29
N ASP A 137 -8.02 9.22 -8.33
CA ASP A 137 -8.35 10.65 -8.16
C ASP A 137 -8.18 11.08 -6.70
N TRP A 138 -8.44 10.19 -5.74
CA TRP A 138 -8.13 10.43 -4.34
C TRP A 138 -6.61 10.64 -4.13
N TYR A 139 -5.75 9.76 -4.66
CA TYR A 139 -4.30 9.89 -4.46
C TYR A 139 -3.72 11.11 -5.20
N LYS A 140 -4.31 11.50 -6.33
CA LYS A 140 -3.99 12.77 -6.99
C LYS A 140 -4.20 13.97 -6.06
N GLN A 141 -5.29 13.97 -5.27
CA GLN A 141 -5.55 15.02 -4.28
C GLN A 141 -4.57 14.96 -3.11
N VAL A 142 -4.23 13.76 -2.64
CA VAL A 142 -3.21 13.55 -1.61
C VAL A 142 -1.89 14.18 -2.03
N ILE A 143 -1.43 13.91 -3.25
CA ILE A 143 -0.19 14.50 -3.80
C ILE A 143 -0.32 16.03 -3.90
N ALA A 144 -1.40 16.54 -4.46
CA ALA A 144 -1.60 17.97 -4.67
C ALA A 144 -1.65 18.76 -3.34
N SER A 145 -2.13 18.13 -2.28
CA SER A 145 -2.22 18.73 -0.94
C SER A 145 -1.01 18.42 -0.05
N ASN A 146 0.00 17.72 -0.55
CA ASN A 146 1.12 17.22 0.24
C ASN A 146 0.66 16.42 1.48
N GLY A 147 -0.36 15.56 1.32
CA GLY A 147 -0.88 14.70 2.38
C GLY A 147 -1.85 15.38 3.36
N GLU A 148 -2.27 16.62 3.10
CA GLU A 148 -3.24 17.32 3.98
C GLU A 148 -4.67 16.83 3.76
N GLN A 149 -5.02 16.41 2.55
CA GLN A 149 -6.34 15.87 2.19
C GLN A 149 -6.26 14.36 2.01
N LEU A 150 -6.79 13.62 2.99
CA LEU A 150 -6.80 12.15 3.04
C LEU A 150 -8.21 11.59 3.04
#